data_67818f001a45bb4b428764b647f23ac4
#
_entry.id   67818f001a45bb4b428764b647f23ac4
#
_cell.length_a   1.000
_cell.length_b   1.000
_cell.length_c   1.000
_cell.angle_alpha   90.00
_cell.angle_beta   90.00
_cell.angle_gamma   90.00
#
_symmetry.space_group_name_H-M   'P 1'
#
loop_
_entity.id
_entity.type
_entity.pdbx_description
1 polymer ?
#
loop_
_entity_poly.entity_id
_entity_poly.type
_entity_poly.pdbx_seq_one_letter_code
_entity_poly.pdbx_strand_id
1 'polypeptide(L)'
;MSRIGNKPVLIPEKVELNISGNKISVKGPKGELFTEVVDDRIKFAIKENELIFSRSSEAPEVRSLHGLYRSLVSNDIQGVIEGYSKTLLLQGVGHRATLKGNDIEILCGFSHPVIFNKVEGISFEVPDQNTIIISGIDKALVGQVAANIRAIKPPEPYKGKGIRYKDEYVRRKAGKAAVTAGA
;
A
#
# COMPACT_ATOMS: atom_id res chain seq x y z
N MET A 1 -19.12 10.27 18.03
CA MET A 1 -19.59 9.35 16.99
C MET A 1 -18.48 9.14 15.95
N SER A 2 -18.28 7.93 15.42
CA SER A 2 -17.28 7.69 14.35
C SER A 2 -17.84 8.15 13.01
N ARG A 3 -17.29 9.22 12.44
CA ARG A 3 -17.74 9.73 11.12
C ARG A 3 -17.45 8.74 9.98
N ILE A 4 -16.37 7.95 10.11
CA ILE A 4 -15.94 6.98 9.09
C ILE A 4 -16.80 5.72 9.14
N GLY A 5 -16.98 5.10 10.30
CA GLY A 5 -17.72 3.85 10.44
C GLY A 5 -19.19 3.95 10.04
N ASN A 6 -19.83 5.07 10.30
CA ASN A 6 -21.26 5.28 9.99
C ASN A 6 -21.52 5.61 8.51
N LYS A 7 -20.50 5.88 7.71
CA LYS A 7 -20.68 6.17 6.28
C LYS A 7 -20.91 4.84 5.55
N PRO A 8 -22.03 4.65 4.84
CA PRO A 8 -22.26 3.44 4.07
C PRO A 8 -21.18 3.24 2.99
N VAL A 9 -20.96 2.01 2.59
CA VAL A 9 -20.06 1.66 1.51
C VAL A 9 -20.90 1.33 0.29
N LEU A 10 -20.81 2.17 -0.74
CA LEU A 10 -21.49 1.96 -2.01
C LEU A 10 -20.90 0.75 -2.73
N ILE A 11 -21.74 -0.11 -3.28
CA ILE A 11 -21.40 -1.27 -4.07
C ILE A 11 -21.64 -0.89 -5.54
N PRO A 12 -20.57 -0.68 -6.34
CA PRO A 12 -20.72 -0.39 -7.77
C PRO A 12 -21.25 -1.61 -8.52
N GLU A 13 -21.95 -1.39 -9.63
CA GLU A 13 -22.53 -2.45 -10.48
C GLU A 13 -21.54 -3.52 -10.98
N LYS A 14 -20.24 -3.18 -11.01
CA LYS A 14 -19.17 -4.07 -11.47
C LYS A 14 -18.59 -4.95 -10.36
N VAL A 15 -19.14 -4.89 -9.16
CA VAL A 15 -18.63 -5.60 -7.98
C VAL A 15 -19.72 -6.48 -7.41
N GLU A 16 -19.41 -7.76 -7.25
CA GLU A 16 -20.23 -8.71 -6.51
C GLU A 16 -19.70 -8.81 -5.07
N LEU A 17 -20.59 -8.61 -4.10
CA LEU A 17 -20.27 -8.71 -2.68
C LEU A 17 -21.05 -9.87 -2.07
N ASN A 18 -20.31 -10.86 -1.57
CA ASN A 18 -20.86 -12.05 -0.92
C ASN A 18 -20.48 -12.10 0.54
N ILE A 19 -21.46 -12.42 1.39
CA ILE A 19 -21.29 -12.56 2.84
C ILE A 19 -21.40 -14.03 3.21
N SER A 20 -20.36 -14.60 3.81
CA SER A 20 -20.36 -15.96 4.34
C SER A 20 -19.94 -15.95 5.81
N GLY A 21 -20.93 -15.90 6.71
CA GLY A 21 -20.66 -15.74 8.13
C GLY A 21 -19.93 -14.44 8.45
N ASN A 22 -18.69 -14.54 8.94
CA ASN A 22 -17.87 -13.39 9.29
C ASN A 22 -16.93 -12.94 8.15
N LYS A 23 -17.00 -13.57 6.97
CA LYS A 23 -16.18 -13.22 5.81
C LYS A 23 -16.99 -12.46 4.79
N ILE A 24 -16.43 -11.36 4.33
CA ILE A 24 -16.93 -10.54 3.25
C ILE A 24 -16.02 -10.74 2.06
N SER A 25 -16.52 -11.37 1.00
CA SER A 25 -15.82 -11.54 -0.27
C SER A 25 -16.26 -10.45 -1.24
N VAL A 26 -15.29 -9.81 -1.86
CA VAL A 26 -15.48 -8.73 -2.83
C VAL A 26 -14.87 -9.17 -4.15
N LYS A 27 -15.70 -9.45 -5.15
CA LYS A 27 -15.30 -9.89 -6.47
C LYS A 27 -15.55 -8.78 -7.49
N GLY A 28 -14.53 -8.48 -8.30
CA GLY A 28 -14.58 -7.44 -9.32
C GLY A 28 -13.77 -7.80 -10.57
N PRO A 29 -13.63 -6.87 -11.51
CA PRO A 29 -12.98 -7.12 -12.80
C PRO A 29 -11.49 -7.49 -12.70
N LYS A 30 -10.79 -7.06 -11.65
CA LYS A 30 -9.35 -7.33 -11.46
C LYS A 30 -9.05 -8.54 -10.59
N GLY A 31 -10.05 -9.10 -9.92
CA GLY A 31 -9.89 -10.27 -9.05
C GLY A 31 -10.87 -10.29 -7.89
N GLU A 32 -10.54 -11.08 -6.90
CA GLU A 32 -11.32 -11.28 -5.69
C GLU A 32 -10.46 -11.03 -4.45
N LEU A 33 -11.02 -10.31 -3.48
CA LEU A 33 -10.44 -10.08 -2.16
C LEU A 33 -11.45 -10.49 -1.10
N PHE A 34 -10.96 -10.79 0.08
CA PHE A 34 -11.83 -11.10 1.22
C PHE A 34 -11.31 -10.43 2.49
N THR A 35 -12.25 -9.89 3.25
CA THR A 35 -12.00 -9.34 4.59
C THR A 35 -12.75 -10.16 5.62
N GLU A 36 -12.07 -10.63 6.65
CA GLU A 36 -12.64 -11.36 7.77
C GLU A 36 -12.91 -10.42 8.94
N VAL A 37 -14.16 -10.38 9.40
CA VAL A 37 -14.59 -9.62 10.58
C VAL A 37 -14.49 -10.54 11.79
N VAL A 38 -13.46 -10.40 12.58
CA VAL A 38 -13.18 -11.30 13.71
C VAL A 38 -14.03 -10.98 14.95
N ASP A 39 -14.50 -9.73 15.10
CA ASP A 39 -15.20 -9.26 16.29
C ASP A 39 -16.72 -9.32 16.09
N ASP A 40 -17.39 -10.19 16.84
CA ASP A 40 -18.84 -10.38 16.78
C ASP A 40 -19.66 -9.14 17.20
N ARG A 41 -19.03 -8.16 17.83
CA ARG A 41 -19.65 -6.88 18.19
C ARG A 41 -19.87 -5.97 16.99
N ILE A 42 -19.25 -6.28 15.85
CA ILE A 42 -19.43 -5.57 14.57
C ILE A 42 -20.36 -6.41 13.71
N LYS A 43 -21.49 -5.84 13.34
CA LYS A 43 -22.46 -6.43 12.42
C LYS A 43 -22.45 -5.66 11.11
N PHE A 44 -22.72 -6.36 10.03
CA PHE A 44 -22.80 -5.77 8.70
C PHE A 44 -23.97 -6.36 7.93
N ALA A 45 -24.59 -5.55 7.09
CA ALA A 45 -25.73 -5.96 6.26
C ALA A 45 -25.71 -5.19 4.94
N ILE A 46 -26.12 -5.87 3.89
CA ILE A 46 -26.34 -5.24 2.58
C ILE A 46 -27.78 -4.72 2.55
N LYS A 47 -27.95 -3.44 2.24
CA LYS A 47 -29.24 -2.81 1.97
C LYS A 47 -29.17 -2.18 0.59
N GLU A 48 -30.04 -2.65 -0.32
CA GLU A 48 -30.02 -2.22 -1.71
C GLU A 48 -28.63 -2.40 -2.32
N ASN A 49 -27.93 -1.31 -2.63
CA ASN A 49 -26.58 -1.30 -3.17
C ASN A 49 -25.54 -0.74 -2.19
N GLU A 50 -25.81 -0.80 -0.89
CA GLU A 50 -24.93 -0.27 0.15
C GLU A 50 -24.64 -1.34 1.20
N LEU A 51 -23.36 -1.45 1.60
CA LEU A 51 -22.95 -2.21 2.76
C LEU A 51 -22.90 -1.29 3.98
N ILE A 52 -23.69 -1.62 5.00
CA ILE A 52 -23.79 -0.85 6.24
C ILE A 52 -23.16 -1.67 7.36
N PHE A 53 -22.22 -1.07 8.06
CA PHE A 53 -21.66 -1.59 9.29
C PHE A 53 -22.40 -1.03 10.50
N SER A 54 -22.63 -1.87 11.50
CA SER A 54 -23.21 -1.47 12.79
C SER A 54 -22.39 -2.07 13.94
N ARG A 55 -22.48 -1.46 15.11
CA ARG A 55 -21.79 -1.92 16.31
C ARG A 55 -22.76 -2.09 17.47
N SER A 56 -22.49 -3.06 18.33
CA SER A 56 -23.33 -3.34 19.50
C SER A 56 -22.92 -2.52 20.74
N SER A 57 -21.75 -1.86 20.72
CA SER A 57 -21.20 -1.13 21.87
C SER A 57 -20.54 0.17 21.45
N GLU A 58 -20.58 1.17 22.34
CA GLU A 58 -19.90 2.46 22.17
C GLU A 58 -18.48 2.49 22.77
N ALA A 59 -17.95 1.34 23.22
CA ALA A 59 -16.60 1.24 23.74
C ALA A 59 -15.57 1.75 22.69
N PRO A 60 -14.49 2.43 23.11
CA PRO A 60 -13.50 3.01 22.19
C PRO A 60 -12.90 1.99 21.22
N GLU A 61 -12.63 0.77 21.70
CA GLU A 61 -12.13 -0.35 20.88
C GLU A 61 -13.11 -0.74 19.77
N VAL A 62 -14.39 -0.92 20.10
CA VAL A 62 -15.42 -1.30 19.13
C VAL A 62 -15.65 -0.18 18.10
N ARG A 63 -15.54 1.08 18.53
CA ARG A 63 -15.59 2.23 17.62
C ARG A 63 -14.42 2.25 16.64
N SER A 64 -13.22 1.88 17.08
CA SER A 64 -12.05 1.79 16.19
C SER A 64 -12.20 0.65 15.18
N LEU A 65 -12.61 -0.54 15.63
CA LEU A 65 -12.88 -1.70 14.76
C LEU A 65 -13.98 -1.42 13.73
N HIS A 66 -15.05 -0.73 14.14
CA HIS A 66 -16.11 -0.30 13.22
C HIS A 66 -15.58 0.53 12.04
N GLY A 67 -14.70 1.51 12.33
CA GLY A 67 -14.05 2.31 11.30
C GLY A 67 -13.04 1.51 10.47
N LEU A 68 -12.32 0.58 11.10
CA LEU A 68 -11.35 -0.28 10.45
C LEU A 68 -12.00 -1.16 9.39
N TYR A 69 -12.97 -2.01 9.77
CA TYR A 69 -13.62 -2.95 8.84
C TYR A 69 -14.31 -2.24 7.70
N ARG A 70 -15.00 -1.14 7.99
CA ARG A 70 -15.59 -0.31 6.94
C ARG A 70 -14.56 0.16 5.93
N SER A 71 -13.38 0.62 6.40
CA SER A 71 -12.31 1.12 5.54
C SER A 71 -11.62 0.01 4.76
N LEU A 72 -11.43 -1.18 5.35
CA LEU A 72 -10.88 -2.35 4.67
C LEU A 72 -11.76 -2.76 3.49
N VAL A 73 -13.06 -2.97 3.71
CA VAL A 73 -13.97 -3.35 2.61
C VAL A 73 -14.08 -2.26 1.54
N SER A 74 -14.06 -0.98 1.93
CA SER A 74 -14.01 0.12 0.94
C SER A 74 -12.73 0.10 0.10
N ASN A 75 -11.58 -0.27 0.70
CA ASN A 75 -10.34 -0.44 -0.03
C ASN A 75 -10.40 -1.67 -0.96
N ASP A 76 -11.00 -2.78 -0.49
CA ASP A 76 -11.15 -3.99 -1.31
C ASP A 76 -12.00 -3.71 -2.55
N ILE A 77 -13.13 -3.00 -2.41
CA ILE A 77 -13.98 -2.60 -3.54
C ILE A 77 -13.19 -1.74 -4.54
N GLN A 78 -12.45 -0.76 -4.06
CA GLN A 78 -11.63 0.08 -4.95
C GLN A 78 -10.51 -0.75 -5.59
N GLY A 79 -9.89 -1.67 -4.83
CA GLY A 79 -8.81 -2.53 -5.32
C GLY A 79 -9.24 -3.46 -6.45
N VAL A 80 -10.41 -4.09 -6.36
CA VAL A 80 -10.90 -4.99 -7.40
C VAL A 80 -11.40 -4.26 -8.65
N ILE A 81 -11.69 -2.95 -8.57
CA ILE A 81 -12.10 -2.13 -9.72
C ILE A 81 -10.88 -1.50 -10.40
N GLU A 82 -10.14 -0.69 -9.66
CA GLU A 82 -9.06 0.16 -10.19
C GLU A 82 -7.68 -0.46 -9.96
N GLY A 83 -7.53 -1.19 -8.84
CA GLY A 83 -6.24 -1.62 -8.31
C GLY A 83 -5.51 -0.48 -7.59
N TYR A 84 -4.38 -0.83 -7.01
CA TYR A 84 -3.49 0.10 -6.35
C TYR A 84 -2.11 0.06 -6.98
N SER A 85 -1.46 1.21 -7.02
CA SER A 85 -0.07 1.31 -7.46
C SER A 85 0.74 2.21 -6.53
N LYS A 86 2.02 1.87 -6.38
CA LYS A 86 3.02 2.69 -5.69
C LYS A 86 4.25 2.80 -6.56
N THR A 87 4.75 4.03 -6.72
CA THR A 87 5.95 4.32 -7.51
C THR A 87 7.10 4.65 -6.58
N LEU A 88 8.20 3.94 -6.76
CA LEU A 88 9.47 4.18 -6.07
C LEU A 88 10.49 4.74 -7.06
N LEU A 89 11.31 5.68 -6.58
CA LEU A 89 12.39 6.30 -7.32
C LEU A 89 13.74 5.94 -6.69
N LEU A 90 14.66 5.47 -7.50
CA LEU A 90 16.05 5.21 -7.12
C LEU A 90 16.87 6.46 -7.41
N GLN A 91 17.49 7.04 -6.38
CA GLN A 91 18.37 8.20 -6.52
C GLN A 91 19.79 7.85 -6.11
N GLY A 92 20.75 8.15 -6.97
CA GLY A 92 22.16 7.94 -6.72
C GLY A 92 22.91 7.48 -7.97
N VAL A 93 24.20 7.78 -8.02
CA VAL A 93 25.07 7.31 -9.12
C VAL A 93 25.20 5.79 -9.04
N GLY A 94 24.91 5.11 -10.15
CA GLY A 94 24.96 3.64 -10.23
C GLY A 94 23.79 2.92 -9.58
N HIS A 95 22.77 3.63 -9.05
CA HIS A 95 21.52 3.02 -8.61
C HIS A 95 20.68 2.69 -9.82
N ARG A 96 20.25 1.43 -9.94
CA ARG A 96 19.38 0.98 -11.01
C ARG A 96 18.55 -0.23 -10.58
N ALA A 97 17.40 -0.38 -11.19
CA ALA A 97 16.55 -1.54 -11.08
C ALA A 97 16.37 -2.20 -12.45
N THR A 98 16.32 -3.50 -12.48
CA THR A 98 16.05 -4.29 -13.68
C THR A 98 15.11 -5.44 -13.35
N LEU A 99 14.20 -5.76 -14.26
CA LEU A 99 13.37 -6.95 -14.13
C LEU A 99 14.17 -8.17 -14.57
N LYS A 100 14.16 -9.22 -13.75
CA LYS A 100 14.66 -10.56 -14.08
C LYS A 100 13.50 -11.56 -14.03
N GLY A 101 12.84 -11.75 -15.15
CA GLY A 101 11.61 -12.52 -15.19
C GLY A 101 10.50 -11.80 -14.39
N ASN A 102 10.12 -12.38 -13.26
CA ASN A 102 9.12 -11.80 -12.35
C ASN A 102 9.72 -11.11 -11.12
N ASP A 103 11.03 -11.23 -10.91
CA ASP A 103 11.75 -10.65 -9.79
C ASP A 103 12.38 -9.30 -10.17
N ILE A 104 12.70 -8.49 -9.16
CA ILE A 104 13.42 -7.23 -9.39
C ILE A 104 14.84 -7.39 -8.83
N GLU A 105 15.83 -7.09 -9.67
CA GLU A 105 17.21 -6.90 -9.27
C GLU A 105 17.46 -5.42 -9.04
N ILE A 106 17.95 -5.07 -7.85
CA ILE A 106 18.19 -3.70 -7.43
C ILE A 106 19.66 -3.52 -7.12
N LEU A 107 20.31 -2.60 -7.84
CA LEU A 107 21.65 -2.12 -7.55
C LEU A 107 21.55 -0.76 -6.86
N CYS A 108 21.96 -0.66 -5.60
CA CYS A 108 21.84 0.56 -4.80
C CYS A 108 23.11 0.85 -3.97
N GLY A 109 24.29 0.54 -4.55
CA GLY A 109 25.60 0.83 -3.95
C GLY A 109 26.04 -0.18 -2.90
N PHE A 110 25.50 -1.40 -2.93
CA PHE A 110 26.04 -2.56 -2.26
C PHE A 110 27.03 -3.28 -3.17
N SER A 111 27.89 -4.12 -2.61
CA SER A 111 28.86 -4.94 -3.36
C SER A 111 28.21 -6.01 -4.23
N HIS A 112 26.97 -6.36 -3.94
CA HIS A 112 26.17 -7.34 -4.68
C HIS A 112 24.78 -6.77 -5.00
N PRO A 113 24.15 -7.22 -6.08
CA PRO A 113 22.75 -6.86 -6.37
C PRO A 113 21.81 -7.47 -5.32
N VAL A 114 20.79 -6.73 -4.98
CA VAL A 114 19.70 -7.23 -4.12
C VAL A 114 18.57 -7.74 -5.01
N ILE A 115 18.23 -9.00 -4.89
CA ILE A 115 17.12 -9.61 -5.62
C ILE A 115 15.89 -9.58 -4.70
N PHE A 116 14.82 -8.96 -5.18
CA PHE A 116 13.51 -8.97 -4.53
C PHE A 116 12.58 -9.91 -5.30
N ASN A 117 12.24 -11.02 -4.66
CA ASN A 117 11.42 -12.06 -5.29
C ASN A 117 9.98 -11.58 -5.49
N LYS A 118 9.32 -12.10 -6.52
CA LYS A 118 7.90 -11.87 -6.78
C LYS A 118 7.06 -12.30 -5.58
N VAL A 119 6.08 -11.44 -5.27
CA VAL A 119 5.02 -11.73 -4.30
C VAL A 119 3.73 -11.99 -5.07
N GLU A 120 2.96 -13.02 -4.66
CA GLU A 120 1.65 -13.30 -5.27
C GLU A 120 0.71 -12.10 -5.13
N GLY A 121 -0.06 -11.82 -6.18
CA GLY A 121 -0.97 -10.66 -6.20
C GLY A 121 -0.30 -9.31 -6.49
N ILE A 122 1.02 -9.29 -6.74
CA ILE A 122 1.78 -8.08 -7.08
C ILE A 122 2.37 -8.23 -8.48
N SER A 123 2.32 -7.15 -9.25
CA SER A 123 3.06 -6.98 -10.50
C SER A 123 4.06 -5.84 -10.36
N PHE A 124 5.22 -6.04 -10.97
CA PHE A 124 6.30 -5.07 -11.01
C PHE A 124 6.51 -4.56 -12.44
N GLU A 125 6.69 -3.26 -12.56
CA GLU A 125 7.05 -2.62 -13.81
C GLU A 125 8.24 -1.70 -13.56
N VAL A 126 9.21 -1.73 -14.47
CA VAL A 126 10.41 -0.90 -14.43
C VAL A 126 10.49 -0.14 -15.77
N PRO A 127 9.75 0.97 -15.92
CA PRO A 127 9.75 1.74 -17.16
C PRO A 127 11.12 2.34 -17.45
N ASP A 128 11.82 2.75 -16.40
CA ASP A 128 13.17 3.31 -16.43
C ASP A 128 14.04 2.64 -15.39
N GLN A 129 15.34 2.61 -15.59
CA GLN A 129 16.29 2.02 -14.63
C GLN A 129 16.20 2.61 -13.21
N ASN A 130 15.60 3.78 -13.06
CA ASN A 130 15.47 4.49 -11.78
C ASN A 130 14.07 4.51 -11.20
N THR A 131 13.09 3.87 -11.88
CA THR A 131 11.69 3.90 -11.46
C THR A 131 11.15 2.49 -11.34
N ILE A 132 10.58 2.17 -10.19
CA ILE A 132 9.88 0.90 -9.93
C ILE A 132 8.41 1.23 -9.67
N ILE A 133 7.51 0.62 -10.43
CA ILE A 133 6.07 0.69 -10.21
C ILE A 133 5.63 -0.67 -9.66
N ILE A 134 4.94 -0.63 -8.54
CA ILE A 134 4.41 -1.80 -7.82
C ILE A 134 2.91 -1.71 -7.90
N SER A 135 2.24 -2.67 -8.52
CA SER A 135 0.80 -2.69 -8.68
C SER A 135 0.17 -4.00 -8.20
N GLY A 136 -1.07 -3.91 -7.71
CA GLY A 136 -1.83 -5.04 -7.20
C GLY A 136 -3.24 -4.65 -6.82
N ILE A 137 -4.04 -5.64 -6.45
CA ILE A 137 -5.44 -5.44 -6.02
C ILE A 137 -5.53 -5.11 -4.53
N ASP A 138 -4.65 -5.67 -3.70
CA ASP A 138 -4.63 -5.45 -2.27
C ASP A 138 -3.76 -4.24 -1.90
N LYS A 139 -4.39 -3.22 -1.32
CA LYS A 139 -3.73 -1.99 -0.87
C LYS A 139 -2.66 -2.23 0.18
N ALA A 140 -2.94 -3.12 1.13
CA ALA A 140 -2.03 -3.41 2.23
C ALA A 140 -0.78 -4.13 1.71
N LEU A 141 -0.96 -5.11 0.83
CA LEU A 141 0.12 -5.87 0.22
C LEU A 141 1.01 -4.98 -0.67
N VAL A 142 0.40 -4.15 -1.53
CA VAL A 142 1.13 -3.17 -2.36
C VAL A 142 1.94 -2.22 -1.48
N GLY A 143 1.34 -1.71 -0.39
CA GLY A 143 2.01 -0.84 0.56
C GLY A 143 3.17 -1.52 1.28
N GLN A 144 2.99 -2.76 1.73
CA GLN A 144 4.01 -3.53 2.43
C GLN A 144 5.20 -3.85 1.51
N VAL A 145 4.94 -4.31 0.29
CA VAL A 145 5.99 -4.61 -0.69
C VAL A 145 6.78 -3.34 -1.04
N ALA A 146 6.10 -2.22 -1.25
CA ALA A 146 6.76 -0.94 -1.51
C ALA A 146 7.64 -0.49 -0.31
N ALA A 147 7.15 -0.67 0.92
CA ALA A 147 7.92 -0.36 2.13
C ALA A 147 9.15 -1.27 2.27
N ASN A 148 9.01 -2.57 1.98
CA ASN A 148 10.12 -3.53 2.03
C ASN A 148 11.22 -3.18 1.01
N ILE A 149 10.83 -2.84 -0.22
CA ILE A 149 11.80 -2.40 -1.25
C ILE A 149 12.48 -1.09 -0.82
N ARG A 150 11.72 -0.12 -0.30
CA ARG A 150 12.31 1.14 0.20
C ARG A 150 13.27 0.91 1.37
N ALA A 151 12.99 -0.06 2.25
CA ALA A 151 13.82 -0.40 3.40
C ALA A 151 15.20 -0.97 3.02
N ILE A 152 15.38 -1.51 1.80
CA ILE A 152 16.68 -1.99 1.31
C ILE A 152 17.72 -0.87 1.38
N LYS A 153 17.36 0.34 0.93
CA LYS A 153 18.25 1.51 0.96
C LYS A 153 17.42 2.79 1.13
N PRO A 154 17.04 3.15 2.36
CA PRO A 154 16.28 4.37 2.59
C PRO A 154 17.09 5.61 2.20
N PRO A 155 16.43 6.70 1.80
CA PRO A 155 17.12 7.90 1.34
C PRO A 155 17.96 8.52 2.46
N GLU A 156 19.21 8.85 2.17
CA GLU A 156 20.10 9.51 3.10
C GLU A 156 19.73 11.00 3.27
N PRO A 157 19.99 11.60 4.46
CA PRO A 157 19.58 12.97 4.73
C PRO A 157 20.44 14.06 4.10
N TYR A 158 21.62 13.75 3.53
CA TYR A 158 22.52 14.75 2.97
C TYR A 158 22.31 14.98 1.47
N LYS A 159 22.57 13.96 0.66
CA LYS A 159 22.42 14.03 -0.80
C LYS A 159 21.11 13.44 -1.30
N GLY A 160 20.36 12.74 -0.43
CA GLY A 160 19.09 12.11 -0.76
C GLY A 160 19.25 10.83 -1.61
N LYS A 161 20.43 10.20 -1.60
CA LYS A 161 20.66 8.94 -2.30
C LYS A 161 19.92 7.80 -1.60
N GLY A 162 19.28 6.92 -2.37
CA GLY A 162 18.51 5.79 -1.87
C GLY A 162 17.21 5.60 -2.63
N ILE A 163 16.34 4.78 -2.10
CA ILE A 163 15.01 4.46 -2.63
C ILE A 163 13.97 5.26 -1.87
N ARG A 164 13.16 6.05 -2.57
CA ARG A 164 12.08 6.85 -1.97
C ARG A 164 10.78 6.68 -2.74
N TYR A 165 9.66 7.00 -2.12
CA TYR A 165 8.40 7.15 -2.84
C TYR A 165 8.46 8.36 -3.79
N LYS A 166 7.70 8.31 -4.89
CA LYS A 166 7.63 9.41 -5.86
C LYS A 166 7.25 10.73 -5.20
N ASP A 167 6.31 10.69 -4.26
CA ASP A 167 5.76 11.88 -3.59
C ASP A 167 6.41 12.14 -2.22
N GLU A 168 7.48 11.42 -1.87
CA GLU A 168 8.16 11.56 -0.59
C GLU A 168 9.06 12.78 -0.58
N TYR A 169 8.82 13.70 0.36
CA TYR A 169 9.74 14.78 0.65
C TYR A 169 10.84 14.31 1.61
N VAL A 170 12.07 14.22 1.12
CA VAL A 170 13.24 13.86 1.93
C VAL A 170 13.85 15.13 2.53
N ARG A 171 13.71 15.31 3.85
CA ARG A 171 14.33 16.43 4.56
C ARG A 171 15.85 16.31 4.48
N ARG A 172 16.51 17.31 3.89
CA ARG A 172 17.96 17.36 3.77
C ARG A 172 18.57 18.11 4.94
N LYS A 173 19.73 17.62 5.42
CA LYS A 173 20.56 18.30 6.40
C LYS A 173 21.70 19.02 5.66
N ALA A 174 22.09 20.19 6.15
CA ALA A 174 23.33 20.83 5.69
C ALA A 174 24.53 19.93 6.10
N GLY A 175 25.43 19.67 5.17
CA GLY A 175 26.70 19.03 5.47
C GLY A 175 27.56 19.94 6.34
N LYS A 176 28.76 19.47 6.74
CA LYS A 176 29.78 20.35 7.33
C LYS A 176 30.03 21.51 6.38
N ALA A 177 29.79 22.73 6.81
CA ALA A 177 30.28 23.91 6.13
C ALA A 177 31.81 23.77 6.05
N ALA A 178 32.38 23.83 4.85
CA ALA A 178 33.81 24.00 4.75
C ALA A 178 34.13 25.31 5.49
N VAL A 179 34.83 25.20 6.60
CA VAL A 179 35.41 26.38 7.27
C VAL A 179 36.46 26.88 6.26
N THR A 180 36.07 27.86 5.47
CA THR A 180 37.06 28.70 4.76
C THR A 180 37.85 29.37 5.89
N ALA A 181 39.02 28.80 6.14
CA ALA A 181 40.05 29.50 6.91
C ALA A 181 40.31 30.79 6.13
N GLY A 182 39.74 31.89 6.61
CA GLY A 182 40.12 33.23 6.19
C GLY A 182 41.56 33.42 6.64
N ALA A 183 42.43 33.55 5.67
CA ALA A 183 43.74 34.15 5.85
C ALA A 183 43.56 35.64 6.10
#